data_a32a6646e490a0d54ba37351a8043e43
#
_entry.id   a32a6646e490a0d54ba37351a8043e43
#
_cell.length_a   1.000
_cell.length_b   1.000
_cell.length_c   1.000
_cell.angle_alpha   90.00
_cell.angle_beta   90.00
_cell.angle_gamma   90.00
#
_symmetry.space_group_name_H-M   'P 1'
#
loop_
_entity.id
_entity.type
_entity.pdbx_description
1 polymer ?
#
loop_
_entity_poly.entity_id
_entity_poly.type
_entity_poly.pdbx_seq_one_letter_code
_entity_poly.pdbx_strand_id
1 'polypeptide(L)'
;MLYPFSALLARMKYITRWSLMHSTRAESLSEHTCDTALLAHLLCLIAKHYTGTPCRPEVVAVAALYHDAPEIFTGDLPTPVKYANPAIQTAYKAVEAECDGRPYSIASVSYTHLRA
;
A
#
# COMPACT_ATOMS: atom_id res chain seq x y z
N MET A 1 -21.87 -1.25 -15.31
CA MET A 1 -20.41 -1.36 -15.49
C MET A 1 -19.80 -2.07 -14.30
N LEU A 2 -19.05 -3.08 -14.57
CA LEU A 2 -18.31 -3.75 -13.54
C LEU A 2 -17.16 -2.84 -13.07
N TYR A 3 -16.89 -2.88 -11.80
CA TYR A 3 -15.81 -2.09 -11.21
C TYR A 3 -14.56 -2.98 -11.09
N PRO A 4 -13.71 -3.01 -12.12
CA PRO A 4 -12.55 -3.90 -12.13
C PRO A 4 -11.57 -3.59 -11.00
N PHE A 5 -11.60 -2.37 -10.46
CA PHE A 5 -10.73 -1.97 -9.37
C PHE A 5 -10.99 -2.76 -8.08
N SER A 6 -12.26 -2.97 -7.71
CA SER A 6 -12.56 -3.77 -6.51
C SER A 6 -12.14 -5.23 -6.66
N ALA A 7 -12.28 -5.78 -7.87
CA ALA A 7 -11.80 -7.12 -8.17
C ALA A 7 -10.27 -7.19 -8.11
N LEU A 8 -9.59 -6.14 -8.56
CA LEU A 8 -8.13 -6.06 -8.47
C LEU A 8 -7.67 -5.95 -7.02
N LEU A 9 -8.33 -5.12 -6.20
CA LEU A 9 -8.02 -5.04 -4.76
C LEU A 9 -8.17 -6.39 -4.08
N ALA A 10 -9.17 -7.18 -4.45
CA ALA A 10 -9.37 -8.51 -3.87
C ALA A 10 -8.19 -9.46 -4.13
N ARG A 11 -7.35 -9.19 -5.12
CA ARG A 11 -6.13 -9.98 -5.38
C ARG A 11 -5.07 -9.82 -4.32
N MET A 12 -5.12 -8.75 -3.51
CA MET A 12 -4.12 -8.53 -2.46
C MET A 12 -4.00 -9.70 -1.48
N LYS A 13 -5.08 -10.43 -1.26
CA LYS A 13 -5.08 -11.63 -0.40
C LYS A 13 -4.29 -12.81 -0.97
N TYR A 14 -4.00 -12.79 -2.28
CA TYR A 14 -3.23 -13.84 -2.96
C TYR A 14 -1.77 -13.47 -3.18
N ILE A 15 -1.38 -12.24 -2.88
CA ILE A 15 0.00 -11.77 -3.02
C ILE A 15 0.72 -12.01 -1.70
N THR A 16 1.72 -12.90 -1.72
CA THR A 16 2.52 -13.21 -0.54
C THR A 16 3.69 -12.25 -0.45
N ARG A 17 3.88 -11.64 0.72
CA ARG A 17 5.03 -10.80 1.01
C ARG A 17 6.26 -11.65 1.30
N TRP A 18 7.43 -11.11 0.89
CA TRP A 18 8.71 -11.79 1.12
C TRP A 18 8.77 -13.20 0.54
N SER A 19 8.10 -13.42 -0.59
CA SER A 19 7.96 -14.76 -1.20
C SER A 19 9.28 -15.42 -1.57
N LEU A 20 10.34 -14.62 -1.79
CA LEU A 20 11.69 -15.10 -2.10
C LEU A 20 12.58 -15.22 -0.85
N MET A 21 12.05 -14.90 0.33
CA MET A 21 12.79 -14.88 1.58
C MET A 21 12.24 -15.95 2.53
N HIS A 22 13.12 -16.45 3.40
CA HIS A 22 12.68 -17.33 4.48
C HIS A 22 11.81 -16.57 5.47
N SER A 23 10.64 -17.12 5.80
CA SER A 23 9.76 -16.56 6.80
C SER A 23 9.12 -17.67 7.63
N THR A 24 8.83 -17.37 8.89
CA THR A 24 8.20 -18.32 9.80
C THR A 24 6.71 -18.49 9.54
N ARG A 25 6.08 -17.50 8.90
CA ARG A 25 4.67 -17.49 8.56
C ARG A 25 4.48 -16.74 7.24
N ALA A 26 3.69 -17.34 6.35
CA ALA A 26 3.27 -16.66 5.14
C ALA A 26 2.35 -15.48 5.50
N GLU A 27 2.62 -14.31 4.91
CA GLU A 27 1.82 -13.10 5.10
C GLU A 27 1.35 -12.62 3.74
N SER A 28 0.03 -12.42 3.61
CA SER A 28 -0.54 -11.82 2.41
C SER A 28 -0.42 -10.29 2.44
N LEU A 29 -0.48 -9.68 1.27
CA LEU A 29 -0.51 -8.23 1.15
C LEU A 29 -1.73 -7.63 1.88
N SER A 30 -2.87 -8.31 1.84
CA SER A 30 -4.09 -7.90 2.58
C SER A 30 -3.86 -7.86 4.09
N GLU A 31 -3.22 -8.87 4.65
CA GLU A 31 -2.89 -8.89 6.09
C GLU A 31 -1.97 -7.74 6.45
N HIS A 32 -0.93 -7.52 5.65
CA HIS A 32 0.01 -6.44 5.86
C HIS A 32 -0.66 -5.07 5.84
N THR A 33 -1.50 -4.79 4.86
CA THR A 33 -2.17 -3.49 4.78
C THR A 33 -3.15 -3.27 5.93
N CYS A 34 -3.84 -4.31 6.37
CA CYS A 34 -4.72 -4.25 7.53
C CYS A 34 -3.92 -3.93 8.80
N ASP A 35 -2.86 -4.66 9.06
CA ASP A 35 -2.01 -4.45 10.24
C ASP A 35 -1.36 -3.07 10.22
N THR A 36 -0.89 -2.64 9.06
CA THR A 36 -0.30 -1.31 8.89
C THR A 36 -1.32 -0.20 9.16
N ALA A 37 -2.55 -0.35 8.68
CA ALA A 37 -3.60 0.64 8.90
C ALA A 37 -3.99 0.74 10.39
N LEU A 38 -4.12 -0.38 11.07
CA LEU A 38 -4.41 -0.41 12.50
C LEU A 38 -3.31 0.26 13.31
N LEU A 39 -2.06 -0.07 13.01
CA LEU A 39 -0.90 0.51 13.70
C LEU A 39 -0.77 2.00 13.40
N ALA A 40 -0.93 2.42 12.16
CA ALA A 40 -0.84 3.83 11.77
C ALA A 40 -1.93 4.67 12.44
N HIS A 41 -3.14 4.17 12.51
CA HIS A 41 -4.25 4.82 13.21
C HIS A 41 -3.93 4.99 14.69
N LEU A 42 -3.48 3.93 15.34
CA LEU A 42 -3.12 3.96 16.77
C LEU A 42 -1.99 4.93 17.06
N LEU A 43 -0.92 4.90 16.26
CA LEU A 43 0.22 5.81 16.44
C LEU A 43 -0.20 7.27 16.24
N CYS A 44 -1.09 7.54 15.30
CA CYS A 44 -1.61 8.88 15.08
C CYS A 44 -2.43 9.37 16.28
N LEU A 45 -3.26 8.52 16.87
CA LEU A 45 -4.02 8.84 18.10
C LEU A 45 -3.08 9.12 19.27
N ILE A 46 -2.05 8.31 19.45
CA ILE A 46 -1.04 8.50 20.48
C ILE A 46 -0.32 9.84 20.30
N ALA A 47 0.12 10.15 19.09
CA ALA A 47 0.78 11.40 18.79
C ALA A 47 -0.11 12.60 19.08
N LYS A 48 -1.39 12.56 18.71
CA LYS A 48 -2.34 13.64 19.02
C LYS A 48 -2.51 13.83 20.52
N HIS A 49 -2.66 12.72 21.26
CA HIS A 49 -2.95 12.78 22.70
C HIS A 49 -1.74 13.25 23.50
N TYR A 50 -0.55 12.73 23.22
CA TYR A 50 0.63 12.98 24.06
C TYR A 50 1.50 14.15 23.59
N THR A 51 1.56 14.42 22.30
CA THR A 51 2.41 15.47 21.75
C THR A 51 1.65 16.63 21.14
N GLY A 52 0.32 16.51 21.02
CA GLY A 52 -0.50 17.52 20.38
C GLY A 52 -0.23 17.67 18.87
N THR A 53 0.43 16.68 18.26
CA THR A 53 0.74 16.70 16.82
C THR A 53 -0.54 16.77 16.00
N PRO A 54 -0.70 17.76 15.11
CA PRO A 54 -1.88 17.84 14.25
C PRO A 54 -1.81 16.72 13.20
N CYS A 55 -2.74 15.77 13.28
CA CYS A 55 -2.86 14.70 12.30
C CYS A 55 -4.32 14.20 12.24
N ARG A 56 -4.65 13.55 11.16
CA ARG A 56 -5.99 13.01 10.93
C ARG A 56 -5.88 11.49 10.90
N PRO A 57 -6.18 10.80 12.02
CA PRO A 57 -6.02 9.35 12.13
C PRO A 57 -6.77 8.56 11.05
N GLU A 58 -7.99 9.00 10.71
CA GLU A 58 -8.82 8.37 9.69
C GLU A 58 -8.19 8.45 8.29
N VAL A 59 -7.56 9.57 7.97
CA VAL A 59 -6.87 9.77 6.68
C VAL A 59 -5.61 8.90 6.61
N VAL A 60 -4.85 8.87 7.68
CA VAL A 60 -3.63 8.06 7.76
C VAL A 60 -3.95 6.57 7.63
N ALA A 61 -5.00 6.11 8.30
CA ALA A 61 -5.44 4.72 8.22
C ALA A 61 -5.85 4.33 6.80
N VAL A 62 -6.65 5.16 6.13
CA VAL A 62 -7.07 4.91 4.75
C VAL A 62 -5.87 4.92 3.80
N ALA A 63 -4.97 5.86 3.94
CA ALA A 63 -3.74 5.91 3.14
C ALA A 63 -2.92 4.62 3.32
N ALA A 64 -2.82 4.11 4.55
CA ALA A 64 -2.10 2.87 4.85
C ALA A 64 -2.76 1.65 4.20
N LEU A 65 -4.09 1.61 4.11
CA LEU A 65 -4.79 0.52 3.44
C LEU A 65 -4.44 0.40 1.94
N TYR A 66 -4.13 1.50 1.30
CA TYR A 66 -3.88 1.56 -0.15
C TYR A 66 -2.41 1.75 -0.52
N HIS A 67 -1.50 1.88 0.44
CA HIS A 67 -0.10 2.25 0.15
C HIS A 67 0.64 1.26 -0.74
N ASP A 68 0.32 -0.03 -0.66
CA ASP A 68 0.93 -1.09 -1.45
C ASP A 68 0.03 -1.60 -2.58
N ALA A 69 -1.06 -0.94 -2.85
CA ALA A 69 -1.98 -1.42 -3.87
C ALA A 69 -1.41 -1.44 -5.31
N PRO A 70 -0.40 -0.65 -5.70
CA PRO A 70 0.31 -0.86 -6.97
C PRO A 70 0.88 -2.27 -7.12
N GLU A 71 1.21 -2.95 -6.05
CA GLU A 71 1.71 -4.33 -6.06
C GLU A 71 0.69 -5.35 -6.56
N ILE A 72 -0.58 -4.98 -6.69
CA ILE A 72 -1.59 -5.81 -7.36
C ILE A 72 -1.15 -6.17 -8.79
N PHE A 73 -0.44 -5.27 -9.44
CA PHE A 73 0.03 -5.43 -10.82
C PHE A 73 1.43 -6.01 -10.90
N THR A 74 2.30 -5.68 -9.93
CA THR A 74 3.72 -6.05 -9.97
C THR A 74 4.06 -7.27 -9.12
N GLY A 75 3.20 -7.62 -8.15
CA GLY A 75 3.56 -8.54 -7.07
C GLY A 75 4.50 -7.88 -6.07
N ASP A 76 4.73 -8.55 -4.96
CA ASP A 76 5.67 -8.06 -3.95
C ASP A 76 7.11 -8.34 -4.40
N LEU A 77 7.86 -7.27 -4.64
CA LEU A 77 9.28 -7.36 -4.92
C LEU A 77 10.08 -7.06 -3.64
N PRO A 78 10.88 -8.02 -3.14
CA PRO A 78 11.65 -7.79 -1.92
C PRO A 78 12.57 -6.55 -2.03
N THR A 79 12.66 -5.78 -0.95
CA THR A 79 13.45 -4.55 -0.91
C THR A 79 14.90 -4.73 -1.39
N PRO A 80 15.62 -5.81 -1.02
CA PRO A 80 16.97 -6.01 -1.55
C PRO A 80 17.05 -6.12 -3.07
N VAL A 81 16.00 -6.63 -3.71
CA VAL A 81 15.94 -6.72 -5.17
C VAL A 81 15.56 -5.36 -5.77
N LYS A 82 14.59 -4.68 -5.17
CA LYS A 82 14.13 -3.34 -5.59
C LYS A 82 15.27 -2.33 -5.67
N TYR A 83 16.19 -2.38 -4.74
CA TYR A 83 17.30 -1.45 -4.61
C TYR A 83 18.65 -2.06 -4.96
N ALA A 84 18.65 -3.20 -5.69
CA ALA A 84 19.88 -3.88 -6.05
C ALA A 84 20.80 -3.03 -6.95
N ASN A 85 20.20 -2.24 -7.85
CA ASN A 85 20.93 -1.26 -8.67
C ASN A 85 20.01 -0.14 -9.13
N PRO A 86 20.58 1.02 -9.59
CA PRO A 86 19.77 2.16 -10.02
C PRO A 86 18.83 1.88 -11.20
N ALA A 87 19.22 0.98 -12.11
CA ALA A 87 18.40 0.64 -13.28
C ALA A 87 17.11 -0.07 -12.86
N ILE A 88 17.19 -1.05 -11.97
CA ILE A 88 16.03 -1.75 -11.44
C ILE A 88 15.15 -0.80 -10.66
N GLN A 89 15.73 0.03 -9.81
CA GLN A 89 15.00 1.00 -9.00
C GLN A 89 14.22 1.99 -9.88
N THR A 90 14.85 2.53 -10.91
CA THR A 90 14.22 3.47 -11.84
C THR A 90 13.09 2.81 -12.62
N ALA A 91 13.34 1.62 -13.16
CA ALA A 91 12.33 0.87 -13.91
C ALA A 91 11.13 0.50 -13.05
N TYR A 92 11.35 0.06 -11.81
CA TYR A 92 10.29 -0.30 -10.89
C TYR A 92 9.42 0.90 -10.52
N LYS A 93 10.04 2.05 -10.24
CA LYS A 93 9.30 3.30 -9.95
C LYS A 93 8.47 3.76 -11.14
N ALA A 94 8.97 3.58 -12.36
CA ALA A 94 8.22 3.91 -13.57
C ALA A 94 6.96 3.03 -13.71
N VAL A 95 7.06 1.74 -13.39
CA VAL A 95 5.92 0.82 -13.40
C VAL A 95 4.91 1.19 -12.33
N GLU A 96 5.35 1.52 -11.12
CA GLU A 96 4.47 1.97 -10.04
C GLU A 96 3.70 3.24 -10.45
N ALA A 97 4.39 4.21 -11.02
CA ALA A 97 3.77 5.45 -11.50
C ALA A 97 2.74 5.21 -12.61
N GLU A 98 3.00 4.28 -13.50
CA GLU A 98 2.04 3.88 -14.55
C GLU A 98 0.80 3.23 -13.94
N CYS A 99 0.97 2.38 -12.93
CA CYS A 99 -0.14 1.78 -12.20
C CYS A 99 -1.00 2.84 -11.52
N ASP A 100 -0.37 3.85 -10.90
CA ASP A 100 -1.07 4.95 -10.24
C ASP A 100 -1.81 5.86 -11.21
N GLY A 101 -1.35 5.97 -12.45
CA GLY A 101 -1.97 6.80 -13.48
C GLY A 101 -3.19 6.20 -14.18
N ARG A 102 -3.54 4.95 -13.88
CA ARG A 102 -4.69 4.31 -14.53
C ARG A 102 -6.02 4.85 -14.03
N PRO A 103 -7.09 4.86 -14.86
CA PRO A 103 -8.40 5.43 -14.48
C PRO A 103 -9.05 4.78 -13.26
N TYR A 104 -8.61 3.62 -12.90
CA TYR A 104 -9.05 2.88 -11.70
C TYR A 104 -7.93 2.77 -10.68
N SER A 105 -7.00 3.71 -10.69
CA SER A 105 -5.88 3.69 -9.77
C SER A 105 -6.27 4.23 -8.40
N ILE A 106 -5.47 3.90 -7.43
CA ILE A 106 -5.62 4.31 -6.05
C ILE A 106 -5.54 5.82 -5.90
N ALA A 107 -4.78 6.49 -6.77
CA ALA A 107 -4.72 7.93 -6.80
C ALA A 107 -6.12 8.54 -6.98
N SER A 108 -6.98 7.94 -7.82
CA SER A 108 -8.34 8.43 -8.00
C SER A 108 -9.23 8.18 -6.79
N VAL A 109 -9.02 7.09 -6.06
CA VAL A 109 -9.77 6.75 -4.84
C VAL A 109 -9.26 7.55 -3.64
N SER A 110 -7.95 7.62 -3.46
CA SER A 110 -7.36 8.35 -2.32
C SER A 110 -7.55 9.86 -2.44
N TYR A 111 -7.50 10.42 -3.65
CA TYR A 111 -7.70 11.84 -3.88
C TYR A 111 -9.11 12.31 -3.57
N THR A 112 -10.12 11.50 -3.88
CA THR A 112 -11.50 11.80 -3.53
C THR A 112 -11.73 11.77 -2.02
N HIS A 113 -11.08 10.89 -1.31
CA HIS A 113 -11.18 10.80 0.15
C HIS A 113 -10.32 11.82 0.89
N LEU A 114 -9.16 12.19 0.35
CA LEU A 114 -8.28 13.18 0.97
C LEU A 114 -8.78 14.62 0.79
N ARG A 115 -9.58 14.89 -0.22
CA ARG A 115 -10.17 16.21 -0.46
C ARG A 115 -11.53 16.43 0.20
N ALA A 116 -12.18 15.37 0.58
CA ALA A 116 -13.43 15.44 1.33
C ALA A 116 -13.14 15.60 2.81
#